data_a2fcb4214ac55139ba1837d012958e5c
#
_entry.id   a2fcb4214ac55139ba1837d012958e5c
#
_cell.length_a   1.000
_cell.length_b   1.000
_cell.length_c   1.000
_cell.angle_alpha   90.00
_cell.angle_beta   90.00
_cell.angle_gamma   90.00
#
_symmetry.space_group_name_H-M   'P 1'
#
loop_
_entity.id
_entity.type
_entity.pdbx_description
1 polymer ?
#
loop_
_entity_poly.entity_id
_entity_poly.type
_entity_poly.pdbx_seq_one_letter_code
_entity_poly.pdbx_strand_id
1 'polypeptide(L)'
;MPQVLKEELRGRILEAALGLFAERGLSGTAMGLIAERAGLGTATLYRYYPGKAELFDAVVPPELAAELERLLERRLKALGRGMLRSADSGAPRSDEADALLEFWVRHRLQCVVLLDRAEGTAYAHFGERFVALLTASVTAHLRELRPGHKLSAPRRFVLERLFENTRRTLAAILEAHADERALRAAVAAIWSYQLPGLRGFVEAQLAPHEATEA
;
A
#
# COMPACT_ATOMS: atom_id res chain seq x y z
N MET A 1 -20.58 33.69 5.84
CA MET A 1 -20.32 32.86 4.65
C MET A 1 -21.35 31.71 4.64
N PRO A 2 -22.04 31.45 3.55
CA PRO A 2 -22.94 30.30 3.44
C PRO A 2 -22.21 29.00 3.72
N GLN A 3 -22.87 28.01 4.32
CA GLN A 3 -22.34 26.69 4.68
C GLN A 3 -21.67 26.00 3.49
N VAL A 4 -22.33 26.02 2.32
CA VAL A 4 -21.87 25.44 1.04
C VAL A 4 -20.49 25.98 0.65
N LEU A 5 -20.28 27.29 0.71
CA LEU A 5 -18.97 27.89 0.35
C LEU A 5 -17.84 27.45 1.29
N LYS A 6 -18.16 27.18 2.57
CA LYS A 6 -17.18 26.63 3.52
C LYS A 6 -16.77 25.20 3.19
N GLU A 7 -17.72 24.37 2.78
CA GLU A 7 -17.47 22.98 2.42
C GLU A 7 -16.68 22.87 1.11
N GLU A 8 -17.01 23.66 0.09
CA GLU A 8 -16.26 23.74 -1.15
C GLU A 8 -14.80 24.16 -0.90
N LEU A 9 -14.61 25.17 -0.04
CA LEU A 9 -13.28 25.66 0.30
C LEU A 9 -12.46 24.58 1.05
N ARG A 10 -13.11 23.88 1.97
CA ARG A 10 -12.50 22.76 2.69
C ARG A 10 -12.10 21.63 1.74
N GLY A 11 -12.96 21.28 0.78
CA GLY A 11 -12.68 20.28 -0.24
C GLY A 11 -11.44 20.63 -1.08
N ARG A 12 -11.34 21.89 -1.55
CA ARG A 12 -10.18 22.38 -2.30
C ARG A 12 -8.87 22.32 -1.49
N ILE A 13 -8.94 22.65 -0.20
CA ILE A 13 -7.78 22.56 0.70
C ILE A 13 -7.32 21.10 0.83
N LEU A 14 -8.25 20.18 1.09
CA LEU A 14 -7.94 18.77 1.28
C LEU A 14 -7.37 18.14 -0.01
N GLU A 15 -7.95 18.46 -1.16
CA GLU A 15 -7.46 18.00 -2.47
C GLU A 15 -6.04 18.50 -2.75
N ALA A 16 -5.79 19.80 -2.57
CA ALA A 16 -4.48 20.40 -2.75
C ALA A 16 -3.42 19.81 -1.80
N ALA A 17 -3.79 19.60 -0.54
CA ALA A 17 -2.93 19.00 0.47
C ALA A 17 -2.60 17.54 0.13
N LEU A 18 -3.61 16.74 -0.21
CA LEU A 18 -3.42 15.35 -0.58
C LEU A 18 -2.50 15.20 -1.79
N GLY A 19 -2.71 16.00 -2.84
CA GLY A 19 -1.83 16.01 -4.01
C GLY A 19 -0.38 16.31 -3.64
N LEU A 20 -0.14 17.35 -2.83
CA LEU A 20 1.20 17.73 -2.39
C LEU A 20 1.85 16.70 -1.47
N PHE A 21 1.09 16.10 -0.57
CA PHE A 21 1.61 15.04 0.30
C PHE A 21 1.98 13.77 -0.48
N ALA A 22 1.21 13.43 -1.50
CA ALA A 22 1.53 12.31 -2.39
C ALA A 22 2.77 12.60 -3.24
N GLU A 23 2.96 13.83 -3.71
CA GLU A 23 4.12 14.24 -4.52
C GLU A 23 5.41 14.35 -3.69
N ARG A 24 5.35 14.94 -2.48
CA ARG A 24 6.52 15.45 -1.73
C ARG A 24 6.64 14.95 -0.30
N GLY A 25 5.68 14.19 0.19
CA GLY A 25 5.54 13.83 1.60
C GLY A 25 5.19 15.02 2.50
N LEU A 26 5.00 14.75 3.80
CA LEU A 26 4.70 15.79 4.79
C LEU A 26 5.83 16.79 4.94
N SER A 27 7.08 16.30 5.05
CA SER A 27 8.26 17.15 5.28
C SER A 27 8.56 18.06 4.09
N GLY A 28 8.36 17.57 2.86
CA GLY A 28 8.58 18.33 1.61
C GLY A 28 7.47 19.32 1.26
N THR A 29 6.40 19.40 2.07
CA THR A 29 5.24 20.25 1.80
C THR A 29 5.15 21.40 2.78
N ALA A 30 5.08 22.64 2.27
CA ALA A 30 4.85 23.85 3.06
C ALA A 30 3.37 24.27 3.01
N MET A 31 2.84 24.85 4.10
CA MET A 31 1.47 25.38 4.16
C MET A 31 1.22 26.44 3.07
N GLY A 32 2.22 27.26 2.74
CA GLY A 32 2.12 28.23 1.66
C GLY A 32 1.86 27.61 0.28
N LEU A 33 2.52 26.47 -0.04
CA LEU A 33 2.27 25.73 -1.28
C LEU A 33 0.87 25.15 -1.34
N ILE A 34 0.35 24.68 -0.21
CA ILE A 34 -1.02 24.17 -0.14
C ILE A 34 -2.02 25.31 -0.37
N ALA A 35 -1.81 26.47 0.25
CA ALA A 35 -2.65 27.64 0.05
C ALA A 35 -2.65 28.09 -1.41
N GLU A 36 -1.48 28.17 -2.03
CA GLU A 36 -1.30 28.52 -3.43
C GLU A 36 -2.04 27.54 -4.36
N ARG A 37 -1.82 26.23 -4.20
CA ARG A 37 -2.49 25.18 -5.01
C ARG A 37 -4.01 25.19 -4.80
N ALA A 38 -4.49 25.47 -3.59
CA ALA A 38 -5.92 25.61 -3.28
C ALA A 38 -6.51 26.93 -3.79
N GLY A 39 -5.70 27.87 -4.29
CA GLY A 39 -6.13 29.19 -4.73
C GLY A 39 -6.60 30.10 -3.57
N LEU A 40 -5.86 30.06 -2.45
CA LEU A 40 -6.21 30.75 -1.20
C LEU A 40 -5.02 31.55 -0.67
N GLY A 41 -5.34 32.58 0.15
CA GLY A 41 -4.30 33.20 0.98
C GLY A 41 -3.93 32.30 2.16
N THR A 42 -2.64 32.29 2.53
CA THR A 42 -2.11 31.46 3.63
C THR A 42 -2.84 31.72 4.95
N ALA A 43 -3.20 32.98 5.27
CA ALA A 43 -3.99 33.31 6.44
C ALA A 43 -5.39 32.64 6.45
N THR A 44 -5.98 32.45 5.27
CA THR A 44 -7.25 31.73 5.14
C THR A 44 -7.06 30.25 5.42
N LEU A 45 -6.00 29.62 4.91
CA LEU A 45 -5.68 28.23 5.18
C LEU A 45 -5.51 27.97 6.69
N TYR A 46 -4.75 28.81 7.39
CA TYR A 46 -4.53 28.66 8.85
C TYR A 46 -5.81 28.78 9.69
N ARG A 47 -6.85 29.44 9.20
CA ARG A 47 -8.17 29.46 9.87
C ARG A 47 -8.91 28.12 9.80
N TYR A 48 -8.61 27.30 8.79
CA TYR A 48 -9.20 25.95 8.62
C TYR A 48 -8.38 24.88 9.30
N TYR A 49 -7.05 24.98 9.17
CA TYR A 49 -6.10 23.99 9.68
C TYR A 49 -4.92 24.74 10.32
N PRO A 50 -4.74 24.63 11.64
CA PRO A 50 -3.68 25.36 12.36
C PRO A 50 -2.28 24.91 11.98
N GLY A 51 -2.13 23.67 11.42
CA GLY A 51 -0.85 23.16 10.98
C GLY A 51 -0.95 22.01 9.99
N LYS A 52 0.23 21.52 9.55
CA LYS A 52 0.32 20.40 8.60
C LYS A 52 -0.15 19.07 9.20
N ALA A 53 0.03 18.88 10.50
CA ALA A 53 -0.35 17.63 11.16
C ALA A 53 -1.87 17.45 11.14
N GLU A 54 -2.62 18.47 11.55
CA GLU A 54 -4.08 18.44 11.55
C GLU A 54 -4.65 18.32 10.12
N LEU A 55 -3.97 18.96 9.17
CA LEU A 55 -4.35 18.84 7.75
C LEU A 55 -4.05 17.44 7.22
N PHE A 56 -2.92 16.85 7.62
CA PHE A 56 -2.56 15.47 7.26
C PHE A 56 -3.57 14.47 7.81
N ASP A 57 -3.95 14.59 9.09
CA ASP A 57 -4.95 13.71 9.72
C ASP A 57 -6.33 13.83 9.05
N ALA A 58 -6.65 15.02 8.53
CA ALA A 58 -7.89 15.22 7.77
C ALA A 58 -7.86 14.58 6.36
N VAL A 59 -6.69 14.43 5.74
CA VAL A 59 -6.51 13.82 4.41
C VAL A 59 -6.31 12.31 4.48
N VAL A 60 -5.64 11.85 5.54
CA VAL A 60 -5.35 10.42 5.79
C VAL A 60 -5.87 10.08 7.20
N PRO A 61 -7.19 9.97 7.37
CA PRO A 61 -7.77 9.66 8.67
C PRO A 61 -7.41 8.23 9.13
N PRO A 62 -7.35 8.00 10.46
CA PRO A 62 -6.98 6.70 11.02
C PRO A 62 -7.83 5.53 10.52
N GLU A 63 -9.11 5.76 10.27
CA GLU A 63 -10.05 4.77 9.77
C GLU A 63 -9.66 4.27 8.37
N LEU A 64 -9.12 5.16 7.52
CA LEU A 64 -8.66 4.81 6.17
C LEU A 64 -7.41 3.91 6.24
N ALA A 65 -6.44 4.22 7.08
CA ALA A 65 -5.24 3.41 7.26
C ALA A 65 -5.60 2.03 7.83
N ALA A 66 -6.48 1.97 8.83
CA ALA A 66 -6.95 0.73 9.42
C ALA A 66 -7.75 -0.12 8.41
N GLU A 67 -8.56 0.49 7.56
CA GLU A 67 -9.30 -0.20 6.51
C GLU A 67 -8.36 -0.81 5.47
N LEU A 68 -7.32 -0.09 5.04
CA LEU A 68 -6.31 -0.64 4.13
C LEU A 68 -5.61 -1.86 4.74
N GLU A 69 -5.16 -1.78 6.00
CA GLU A 69 -4.54 -2.91 6.70
C GLU A 69 -5.48 -4.12 6.75
N ARG A 70 -6.75 -3.91 7.10
CA ARG A 70 -7.77 -4.97 7.16
C ARG A 70 -8.02 -5.63 5.79
N LEU A 71 -8.09 -4.85 4.72
CA LEU A 71 -8.26 -5.37 3.36
C LEU A 71 -7.04 -6.18 2.90
N LEU A 72 -5.83 -5.71 3.21
CA LEU A 72 -4.59 -6.43 2.94
C LEU A 72 -4.55 -7.78 3.67
N GLU A 73 -4.86 -7.81 4.97
CA GLU A 73 -4.92 -9.06 5.74
C GLU A 73 -5.93 -10.06 5.17
N ARG A 74 -7.14 -9.60 4.82
CA ARG A 74 -8.17 -10.45 4.20
C ARG A 74 -7.66 -11.02 2.88
N ARG A 75 -7.05 -10.19 2.03
CA ARG A 75 -6.49 -10.62 0.75
C ARG A 75 -5.39 -11.66 0.93
N LEU A 76 -4.48 -11.47 1.87
CA LEU A 76 -3.38 -12.40 2.13
C LEU A 76 -3.88 -13.75 2.66
N LYS A 77 -4.88 -13.74 3.54
CA LYS A 77 -5.54 -14.99 4.00
C LYS A 77 -6.22 -15.73 2.84
N ALA A 78 -6.86 -15.02 1.92
CA ALA A 78 -7.48 -15.62 0.73
C ALA A 78 -6.42 -16.19 -0.23
N LEU A 79 -5.29 -15.50 -0.43
CA LEU A 79 -4.17 -15.98 -1.26
C LEU A 79 -3.57 -17.29 -0.70
N GLY A 80 -3.31 -17.37 0.60
CA GLY A 80 -2.81 -18.61 1.24
C GLY A 80 -3.72 -19.80 0.95
N ARG A 81 -5.03 -19.63 1.10
CA ARG A 81 -6.01 -20.69 0.77
C ARG A 81 -6.04 -21.05 -0.72
N GLY A 82 -5.85 -20.05 -1.61
CA GLY A 82 -5.86 -20.24 -3.06
C GLY A 82 -4.60 -20.93 -3.60
N MET A 83 -3.43 -20.61 -3.04
CA MET A 83 -2.16 -21.23 -3.41
C MET A 83 -2.13 -22.74 -3.12
N LEU A 84 -2.91 -23.20 -2.13
CA LEU A 84 -3.07 -24.61 -1.81
C LEU A 84 -3.99 -25.36 -2.80
N ARG A 85 -4.83 -24.66 -3.56
CA ARG A 85 -5.91 -25.29 -4.34
C ARG A 85 -5.69 -25.32 -5.85
N SER A 86 -4.76 -24.54 -6.41
CA SER A 86 -4.69 -24.35 -7.86
C SER A 86 -3.27 -24.42 -8.39
N ALA A 87 -3.03 -25.43 -9.23
CA ALA A 87 -1.85 -25.49 -10.10
C ALA A 87 -1.99 -24.55 -11.31
N ASP A 88 -3.13 -23.89 -11.51
CA ASP A 88 -3.46 -23.11 -12.69
C ASP A 88 -3.25 -21.60 -12.52
N SER A 89 -2.74 -21.06 -13.57
CA SER A 89 -2.27 -19.72 -13.88
C SER A 89 -3.18 -18.55 -13.43
N GLY A 90 -2.57 -17.59 -12.72
CA GLY A 90 -3.11 -16.27 -12.42
C GLY A 90 -3.56 -16.11 -10.97
N ALA A 91 -3.52 -14.87 -10.47
CA ALA A 91 -4.13 -14.57 -9.17
C ALA A 91 -5.62 -14.91 -9.26
N PRO A 92 -6.15 -15.80 -8.39
CA PRO A 92 -7.57 -16.09 -8.42
C PRO A 92 -8.33 -14.78 -8.16
N ARG A 93 -9.26 -14.45 -9.05
CA ARG A 93 -10.27 -13.43 -8.77
C ARG A 93 -10.97 -13.84 -7.50
N SER A 94 -11.04 -12.93 -6.55
CA SER A 94 -11.78 -13.14 -5.31
C SER A 94 -12.34 -11.82 -4.86
N ASP A 95 -13.44 -11.87 -4.12
CA ASP A 95 -14.08 -10.68 -3.55
C ASP A 95 -13.08 -9.83 -2.75
N GLU A 96 -12.09 -10.47 -2.09
CA GLU A 96 -11.04 -9.76 -1.35
C GLU A 96 -10.04 -9.04 -2.27
N ALA A 97 -9.75 -9.59 -3.46
CA ALA A 97 -8.91 -8.91 -4.45
C ALA A 97 -9.62 -7.71 -5.04
N ASP A 98 -10.89 -7.89 -5.40
CA ASP A 98 -11.71 -6.84 -5.98
C ASP A 98 -11.96 -5.71 -4.96
N ALA A 99 -12.25 -6.04 -3.70
CA ALA A 99 -12.42 -5.05 -2.63
C ALA A 99 -11.15 -4.22 -2.37
N LEU A 100 -9.97 -4.86 -2.33
CA LEU A 100 -8.69 -4.15 -2.16
C LEU A 100 -8.39 -3.26 -3.36
N LEU A 101 -8.63 -3.74 -4.58
CA LEU A 101 -8.40 -2.98 -5.80
C LEU A 101 -9.35 -1.77 -5.88
N GLU A 102 -10.61 -1.94 -5.51
CA GLU A 102 -11.58 -0.85 -5.46
C GLU A 102 -11.20 0.21 -4.43
N PHE A 103 -10.69 -0.22 -3.27
CA PHE A 103 -10.15 0.68 -2.27
C PHE A 103 -8.97 1.49 -2.82
N TRP A 104 -8.02 0.85 -3.52
CA TRP A 104 -6.89 1.55 -4.15
C TRP A 104 -7.33 2.54 -5.21
N VAL A 105 -8.33 2.22 -6.03
CA VAL A 105 -8.90 3.15 -7.02
C VAL A 105 -9.49 4.37 -6.30
N ARG A 106 -10.31 4.16 -5.29
CA ARG A 106 -11.02 5.22 -4.56
C ARG A 106 -10.09 6.11 -3.73
N HIS A 107 -9.09 5.52 -3.11
CA HIS A 107 -8.17 6.18 -2.17
C HIS A 107 -6.73 6.22 -2.68
N ARG A 108 -6.57 6.37 -3.99
CA ARG A 108 -5.31 6.24 -4.71
C ARG A 108 -4.16 7.02 -4.07
N LEU A 109 -4.33 8.33 -3.90
CA LEU A 109 -3.28 9.21 -3.38
C LEU A 109 -3.01 9.00 -1.87
N GLN A 110 -4.04 8.69 -1.08
CA GLN A 110 -3.86 8.32 0.32
C GLN A 110 -3.03 7.03 0.44
N CYS A 111 -3.26 6.06 -0.44
CA CYS A 111 -2.46 4.84 -0.50
C CYS A 111 -1.00 5.12 -0.89
N VAL A 112 -0.74 6.04 -1.83
CA VAL A 112 0.63 6.50 -2.14
C VAL A 112 1.30 7.07 -0.90
N VAL A 113 0.60 7.96 -0.16
CA VAL A 113 1.12 8.55 1.07
C VAL A 113 1.46 7.49 2.10
N LEU A 114 0.54 6.57 2.39
CA LEU A 114 0.75 5.51 3.39
C LEU A 114 1.88 4.56 3.00
N LEU A 115 1.95 4.18 1.73
CA LEU A 115 2.95 3.23 1.26
C LEU A 115 4.36 3.83 1.15
N ASP A 116 4.51 5.11 0.73
CA ASP A 116 5.82 5.63 0.33
C ASP A 116 6.16 7.06 0.79
N ARG A 117 5.22 7.80 1.38
CA ARG A 117 5.38 9.23 1.73
C ARG A 117 4.99 9.54 3.17
N ALA A 118 4.91 8.52 4.04
CA ALA A 118 4.42 8.68 5.41
C ALA A 118 5.49 9.13 6.43
N GLU A 119 6.73 9.39 6.00
CA GLU A 119 7.81 9.84 6.88
C GLU A 119 7.43 11.12 7.63
N GLY A 120 7.72 11.18 8.93
CA GLY A 120 7.37 12.30 9.80
C GLY A 120 5.90 12.37 10.22
N THR A 121 5.11 11.35 9.93
CA THR A 121 3.70 11.22 10.34
C THR A 121 3.49 10.09 11.35
N ALA A 122 2.28 9.98 11.91
CA ALA A 122 1.88 8.83 12.72
C ALA A 122 1.97 7.49 11.96
N TYR A 123 2.06 7.51 10.64
CA TYR A 123 2.15 6.35 9.76
C TYR A 123 3.55 6.09 9.21
N ALA A 124 4.61 6.67 9.77
CA ALA A 124 5.98 6.54 9.29
C ALA A 124 6.43 5.08 9.07
N HIS A 125 5.92 4.16 9.90
CA HIS A 125 6.21 2.72 9.81
C HIS A 125 5.18 1.91 9.00
N PHE A 126 4.25 2.55 8.29
CA PHE A 126 3.22 1.83 7.54
C PHE A 126 3.82 0.94 6.45
N GLY A 127 4.80 1.47 5.70
CA GLY A 127 5.50 0.70 4.67
C GLY A 127 6.25 -0.51 5.23
N GLU A 128 6.90 -0.39 6.37
CA GLU A 128 7.57 -1.50 7.07
C GLU A 128 6.56 -2.55 7.52
N ARG A 129 5.43 -2.14 8.10
CA ARG A 129 4.34 -3.05 8.49
C ARG A 129 3.74 -3.78 7.29
N PHE A 130 3.59 -3.10 6.16
CA PHE A 130 3.14 -3.72 4.91
C PHE A 130 4.07 -4.87 4.49
N VAL A 131 5.39 -4.65 4.46
CA VAL A 131 6.39 -5.67 4.14
C VAL A 131 6.37 -6.81 5.16
N ALA A 132 6.29 -6.48 6.44
CA ALA A 132 6.22 -7.46 7.53
C ALA A 132 4.98 -8.36 7.41
N LEU A 133 3.82 -7.80 7.07
CA LEU A 133 2.56 -8.53 6.87
C LEU A 133 2.68 -9.53 5.71
N LEU A 134 3.24 -9.12 4.58
CA LEU A 134 3.48 -9.99 3.42
C LEU A 134 4.46 -11.12 3.78
N THR A 135 5.56 -10.80 4.46
CA THR A 135 6.57 -11.79 4.89
C THR A 135 5.99 -12.79 5.89
N ALA A 136 5.19 -12.31 6.84
CA ALA A 136 4.50 -13.17 7.80
C ALA A 136 3.51 -14.12 7.12
N SER A 137 2.78 -13.64 6.12
CA SER A 137 1.82 -14.45 5.35
C SER A 137 2.52 -15.63 4.64
N VAL A 138 3.63 -15.36 3.94
CA VAL A 138 4.41 -16.42 3.27
C VAL A 138 5.02 -17.39 4.28
N THR A 139 5.53 -16.88 5.40
CA THR A 139 6.11 -17.72 6.46
C THR A 139 5.04 -18.62 7.11
N ALA A 140 3.84 -18.11 7.33
CA ALA A 140 2.72 -18.89 7.84
C ALA A 140 2.33 -20.00 6.85
N HIS A 141 2.21 -19.65 5.56
CA HIS A 141 1.90 -20.62 4.52
C HIS A 141 2.95 -21.75 4.40
N LEU A 142 4.23 -21.42 4.48
CA LEU A 142 5.31 -22.41 4.51
C LEU A 142 5.19 -23.36 5.72
N ARG A 143 4.77 -22.87 6.89
CA ARG A 143 4.54 -23.70 8.10
C ARG A 143 3.33 -24.59 7.97
N GLU A 144 2.28 -24.14 7.27
CA GLU A 144 1.11 -24.97 6.96
C GLU A 144 1.48 -26.14 6.04
N LEU A 145 2.32 -25.89 5.02
CA LEU A 145 2.79 -26.91 4.09
C LEU A 145 3.81 -27.86 4.73
N ARG A 146 4.68 -27.35 5.60
CA ARG A 146 5.72 -28.13 6.27
C ARG A 146 5.82 -27.70 7.74
N PRO A 147 5.15 -28.41 8.68
CA PRO A 147 5.24 -28.11 10.11
C PRO A 147 6.69 -28.06 10.59
N GLY A 148 7.02 -27.01 11.35
CA GLY A 148 8.39 -26.77 11.85
C GLY A 148 9.35 -26.10 10.86
N HIS A 149 8.93 -25.81 9.63
CA HIS A 149 9.78 -25.09 8.65
C HIS A 149 10.14 -23.70 9.18
N LYS A 150 11.43 -23.39 9.08
CA LYS A 150 11.99 -22.08 9.43
C LYS A 150 12.71 -21.51 8.21
N LEU A 151 12.28 -20.33 7.79
CA LEU A 151 12.98 -19.60 6.74
C LEU A 151 14.35 -19.11 7.27
N SER A 152 15.45 -19.46 6.59
CA SER A 152 16.79 -19.00 6.97
C SER A 152 16.90 -17.47 6.85
N ALA A 153 17.84 -16.87 7.60
CA ALA A 153 18.05 -15.42 7.59
C ALA A 153 18.32 -14.84 6.17
N PRO A 154 19.19 -15.45 5.32
CA PRO A 154 19.40 -14.98 3.96
C PRO A 154 18.12 -15.04 3.09
N ARG A 155 17.34 -16.10 3.20
CA ARG A 155 16.10 -16.27 2.45
C ARG A 155 15.01 -15.29 2.89
N ARG A 156 14.92 -15.05 4.21
CA ARG A 156 14.04 -14.01 4.76
C ARG A 156 14.43 -12.64 4.25
N PHE A 157 15.71 -12.30 4.26
CA PHE A 157 16.23 -11.03 3.75
C PHE A 157 15.84 -10.81 2.28
N VAL A 158 16.02 -11.83 1.43
CA VAL A 158 15.61 -11.75 0.00
C VAL A 158 14.12 -11.52 -0.12
N LEU A 159 13.29 -12.26 0.63
CA LEU A 159 11.84 -12.13 0.59
C LEU A 159 11.39 -10.71 1.02
N GLU A 160 11.98 -10.16 2.07
CA GLU A 160 11.70 -8.80 2.53
C GLU A 160 12.09 -7.74 1.48
N ARG A 161 13.22 -7.93 0.76
CA ARG A 161 13.61 -7.03 -0.35
C ARG A 161 12.67 -7.12 -1.54
N LEU A 162 12.18 -8.30 -1.87
CA LEU A 162 11.18 -8.49 -2.92
C LEU A 162 9.87 -7.78 -2.55
N PHE A 163 9.42 -7.88 -1.30
CA PHE A 163 8.21 -7.20 -0.84
C PHE A 163 8.38 -5.68 -0.71
N GLU A 164 9.58 -5.21 -0.36
CA GLU A 164 9.89 -3.79 -0.42
C GLU A 164 9.77 -3.24 -1.84
N ASN A 165 10.28 -3.98 -2.84
CA ASN A 165 10.10 -3.63 -4.25
C ASN A 165 8.62 -3.66 -4.66
N THR A 166 7.84 -4.64 -4.17
CA THR A 166 6.38 -4.69 -4.38
C THR A 166 5.71 -3.42 -3.87
N ARG A 167 6.01 -3.01 -2.63
CA ARG A 167 5.47 -1.81 -1.99
C ARG A 167 5.73 -0.56 -2.84
N ARG A 168 7.00 -0.37 -3.24
CA ARG A 168 7.40 0.79 -4.07
C ARG A 168 6.77 0.77 -5.45
N THR A 169 6.70 -0.40 -6.08
CA THR A 169 6.05 -0.53 -7.38
C THR A 169 4.56 -0.25 -7.32
N LEU A 170 3.86 -0.72 -6.27
CA LEU A 170 2.46 -0.40 -6.05
C LEU A 170 2.25 1.10 -5.84
N ALA A 171 3.07 1.75 -5.00
CA ALA A 171 3.00 3.19 -4.81
C ALA A 171 3.21 3.95 -6.13
N ALA A 172 4.21 3.57 -6.94
CA ALA A 172 4.48 4.16 -8.24
C ALA A 172 3.33 3.95 -9.24
N ILE A 173 2.71 2.77 -9.28
CA ILE A 173 1.53 2.48 -10.10
C ILE A 173 0.37 3.40 -9.69
N LEU A 174 0.10 3.49 -8.39
CA LEU A 174 -0.95 4.36 -7.85
C LEU A 174 -0.69 5.84 -8.13
N GLU A 175 0.55 6.29 -8.12
CA GLU A 175 0.93 7.66 -8.43
C GLU A 175 0.78 7.96 -9.93
N ALA A 176 1.24 7.05 -10.80
CA ALA A 176 1.30 7.26 -12.24
C ALA A 176 -0.07 7.17 -12.94
N HIS A 177 -1.00 6.37 -12.43
CA HIS A 177 -2.26 6.07 -13.13
C HIS A 177 -3.47 6.64 -12.40
N ALA A 178 -4.00 7.78 -12.89
CA ALA A 178 -5.26 8.36 -12.41
C ALA A 178 -6.51 7.70 -13.04
N ASP A 179 -6.37 7.14 -14.23
CA ASP A 179 -7.44 6.41 -14.93
C ASP A 179 -7.60 5.01 -14.31
N GLU A 180 -8.84 4.66 -13.95
CA GLU A 180 -9.16 3.40 -13.30
C GLU A 180 -8.78 2.18 -14.14
N ARG A 181 -9.03 2.21 -15.45
CA ARG A 181 -8.73 1.10 -16.36
C ARG A 181 -7.23 0.85 -16.44
N ALA A 182 -6.44 1.94 -16.59
CA ALA A 182 -5.00 1.87 -16.62
C ALA A 182 -4.43 1.36 -15.30
N LEU A 183 -4.95 1.85 -14.16
CA LEU A 183 -4.58 1.40 -12.83
C LEU A 183 -4.84 -0.11 -12.64
N ARG A 184 -6.05 -0.58 -12.97
CA ARG A 184 -6.41 -2.00 -12.88
C ARG A 184 -5.50 -2.87 -13.76
N ALA A 185 -5.19 -2.42 -14.97
CA ALA A 185 -4.29 -3.13 -15.88
C ALA A 185 -2.85 -3.22 -15.31
N ALA A 186 -2.32 -2.12 -14.78
CA ALA A 186 -0.98 -2.10 -14.18
C ALA A 186 -0.88 -2.98 -12.93
N VAL A 187 -1.91 -2.95 -12.06
CA VAL A 187 -1.98 -3.84 -10.89
C VAL A 187 -2.09 -5.30 -11.31
N ALA A 188 -2.85 -5.63 -12.34
CA ALA A 188 -2.91 -7.00 -12.87
C ALA A 188 -1.56 -7.45 -13.43
N ALA A 189 -0.84 -6.58 -14.13
CA ALA A 189 0.47 -6.87 -14.69
C ALA A 189 1.52 -7.20 -13.62
N ILE A 190 1.60 -6.42 -12.53
CA ILE A 190 2.54 -6.71 -11.44
C ILE A 190 2.21 -8.07 -10.79
N TRP A 191 0.95 -8.40 -10.58
CA TRP A 191 0.56 -9.67 -9.97
C TRP A 191 0.83 -10.87 -10.88
N SER A 192 0.64 -10.72 -12.19
CA SER A 192 0.95 -11.79 -13.15
C SER A 192 2.44 -12.15 -13.17
N TYR A 193 3.32 -11.21 -12.84
CA TYR A 193 4.76 -11.44 -12.68
C TYR A 193 5.12 -11.97 -11.29
N GLN A 194 4.57 -11.39 -10.24
CA GLN A 194 5.01 -11.67 -8.87
C GLN A 194 4.50 -12.99 -8.31
N LEU A 195 3.26 -13.39 -8.62
CA LEU A 195 2.68 -14.60 -8.04
C LEU A 195 3.37 -15.89 -8.50
N PRO A 196 3.72 -16.07 -9.79
CA PRO A 196 4.53 -17.20 -10.21
C PRO A 196 5.92 -17.24 -9.53
N GLY A 197 6.58 -16.09 -9.42
CA GLY A 197 7.86 -15.97 -8.72
C GLY A 197 7.77 -16.34 -7.23
N LEU A 198 6.72 -15.88 -6.56
CA LEU A 198 6.49 -16.22 -5.16
C LEU A 198 6.16 -17.70 -4.97
N ARG A 199 5.39 -18.30 -5.90
CA ARG A 199 5.13 -19.74 -5.90
C ARG A 199 6.44 -20.53 -6.03
N GLY A 200 7.28 -20.21 -7.02
CA GLY A 200 8.59 -20.84 -7.19
C GLY A 200 9.49 -20.68 -5.97
N PHE A 201 9.45 -19.50 -5.32
CA PHE A 201 10.16 -19.29 -4.05
C PHE A 201 9.67 -20.25 -2.97
N VAL A 202 8.36 -20.42 -2.79
CA VAL A 202 7.77 -21.33 -1.79
C VAL A 202 8.12 -22.79 -2.11
N GLU A 203 7.97 -23.22 -3.36
CA GLU A 203 8.31 -24.58 -3.82
C GLU A 203 9.77 -24.92 -3.57
N ALA A 204 10.70 -24.00 -3.85
CA ALA A 204 12.13 -24.17 -3.58
C ALA A 204 12.45 -24.30 -2.07
N GLN A 205 11.58 -23.78 -1.15
CA GLN A 205 11.75 -23.99 0.29
C GLN A 205 11.31 -25.40 0.74
N LEU A 206 10.45 -26.04 -0.04
CA LEU A 206 9.87 -27.34 0.28
C LEU A 206 10.62 -28.50 -0.38
N ALA A 207 11.44 -28.23 -1.39
CA ALA A 207 12.27 -29.21 -2.04
C ALA A 207 13.19 -29.94 -1.01
N PRO A 208 13.40 -31.24 -1.15
CA PRO A 208 14.38 -31.96 -0.35
C PRO A 208 15.74 -31.24 -0.50
N HIS A 209 16.47 -31.03 0.60
CA HIS A 209 17.87 -30.63 0.50
C HIS A 209 18.61 -31.79 -0.18
N GLU A 210 18.97 -31.63 -1.44
CA GLU A 210 20.08 -32.42 -1.98
C GLU A 210 21.29 -32.01 -1.11
N ALA A 211 21.75 -32.95 -0.30
CA ALA A 211 22.98 -32.77 0.43
C ALA A 211 24.09 -32.52 -0.62
N THR A 212 24.56 -31.28 -0.69
CA THR A 212 25.79 -30.99 -1.42
C THR A 212 26.90 -31.61 -0.60
N GLU A 213 27.19 -32.88 -0.91
CA GLU A 213 28.48 -33.49 -0.59
C GLU A 213 29.51 -32.81 -1.48
N ALA A 214 30.38 -32.00 -0.91
CA ALA A 214 31.78 -31.85 -1.30
C ALA A 214 32.50 -30.98 -0.25
#